data_8860d2e806a5c70625b717846e5f6f2a
#
_entry.id   8860d2e806a5c70625b717846e5f6f2a
#
_cell.length_a   1.000
_cell.length_b   1.000
_cell.length_c   1.000
_cell.angle_alpha   90.00
_cell.angle_beta   90.00
_cell.angle_gamma   90.00
#
_symmetry.space_group_name_H-M   'P 1'
#
loop_
_entity.id
_entity.type
_entity.pdbx_description
1 polymer ?
#
loop_
_entity_poly.entity_id
_entity_poly.type
_entity_poly.pdbx_seq_one_letter_code
_entity_poly.pdbx_strand_id
1 'polypeptide(L)'
;TPVISGVDTGALKEDVSANPQSNELTATGKLDIVDIDTGEGSFVSHGFNKTALQGHYGKLEISQDGSWSYSADNSQTAIQSLGEGEQLTDTIKVTSKDGTTHDVVVTINGTNDKAVIGGSSTGAVTEESQLQTSGSLTVTDVDAGQAHFSNTDIAGTLGTLHLTNSGTWTYDLDNTNPTVQALGKGTTATDTITVHSADGTPHQITITVNGTNDKAIIGGTNSGAVTEESQLQTSGTLTVTDVDTGEAHFSNTDIAGTLGTLHLTDNGTWTYDLDNTNPQVQALGKGATATDTITVNSADGTPHQITIT
;
A
#
# COMPACT_ATOMS: atom_id res chain seq x y z
N THR A 1 32.15 35.22 -48.19
CA THR A 1 31.55 34.60 -47.01
C THR A 1 30.47 33.63 -47.45
N PRO A 2 30.57 32.37 -47.08
CA PRO A 2 29.61 31.36 -47.46
C PRO A 2 28.24 31.55 -46.80
N VAL A 3 27.24 30.99 -47.45
CA VAL A 3 25.91 30.77 -46.87
C VAL A 3 25.85 29.30 -46.40
N ILE A 4 25.66 29.11 -45.08
CA ILE A 4 25.52 27.80 -44.48
C ILE A 4 24.04 27.56 -44.17
N SER A 5 23.53 26.40 -44.53
CA SER A 5 22.15 25.94 -44.35
C SER A 5 22.10 24.45 -44.09
N GLY A 6 20.94 23.83 -44.12
CA GLY A 6 20.79 22.39 -43.97
C GLY A 6 20.30 22.00 -42.55
N VAL A 7 20.63 20.78 -42.12
CA VAL A 7 20.23 20.26 -40.83
C VAL A 7 21.32 20.58 -39.79
N ASP A 8 21.06 21.58 -38.96
CA ASP A 8 21.93 22.08 -37.90
C ASP A 8 21.44 21.72 -36.48
N THR A 9 20.38 20.94 -36.40
CA THR A 9 19.80 20.49 -35.12
C THR A 9 19.69 18.98 -35.07
N GLY A 10 19.86 18.44 -33.84
CA GLY A 10 19.63 17.03 -33.52
C GLY A 10 18.80 16.88 -32.26
N ALA A 11 18.05 15.80 -32.13
CA ALA A 11 17.31 15.46 -30.93
C ALA A 11 17.57 14.01 -30.55
N LEU A 12 17.84 13.81 -29.27
CA LEU A 12 18.12 12.52 -28.67
C LEU A 12 17.18 12.35 -27.48
N LYS A 13 16.91 11.11 -27.10
CA LYS A 13 16.21 10.79 -25.88
C LYS A 13 17.06 9.75 -25.13
N GLU A 14 17.41 10.03 -23.86
CA GLU A 14 18.19 9.10 -23.07
C GLU A 14 17.46 7.75 -22.98
N ASP A 15 18.21 6.70 -22.71
CA ASP A 15 17.79 5.31 -22.61
C ASP A 15 17.07 4.74 -23.84
N VAL A 16 16.30 5.55 -24.56
CA VAL A 16 15.57 5.17 -25.78
C VAL A 16 16.45 5.24 -27.02
N SER A 17 17.26 6.30 -27.14
CA SER A 17 18.16 6.51 -28.30
C SER A 17 19.54 5.90 -28.12
N ALA A 18 19.79 5.26 -26.94
CA ALA A 18 21.10 4.66 -26.65
C ALA A 18 21.33 3.40 -27.48
N ASN A 19 22.53 3.29 -28.04
CA ASN A 19 22.96 2.07 -28.73
C ASN A 19 23.12 0.93 -27.73
N PRO A 20 22.47 -0.23 -27.91
CA PRO A 20 22.52 -1.32 -26.92
C PRO A 20 23.92 -1.92 -26.67
N GLN A 21 24.88 -1.75 -27.61
CA GLN A 21 26.24 -2.29 -27.48
C GLN A 21 27.24 -1.29 -26.91
N SER A 22 27.11 0.00 -27.25
CA SER A 22 28.05 1.05 -26.83
C SER A 22 27.52 1.98 -25.75
N ASN A 23 26.24 1.95 -25.45
CA ASN A 23 25.53 2.88 -24.59
C ASN A 23 25.70 4.36 -25.01
N GLU A 24 25.95 4.60 -26.29
CA GLU A 24 26.08 5.95 -26.85
C GLU A 24 24.74 6.43 -27.43
N LEU A 25 24.40 7.68 -27.15
CA LEU A 25 23.36 8.44 -27.82
C LEU A 25 23.96 9.06 -29.10
N THR A 26 23.31 8.89 -30.24
CA THR A 26 23.86 9.42 -31.53
C THR A 26 22.81 10.17 -32.31
N ALA A 27 23.19 11.36 -32.81
CA ALA A 27 22.42 12.14 -33.78
C ALA A 27 23.28 12.45 -35.00
N THR A 28 22.67 12.53 -36.17
CA THR A 28 23.34 12.82 -37.41
C THR A 28 22.59 13.87 -38.23
N GLY A 29 23.31 14.59 -39.04
CA GLY A 29 22.71 15.56 -39.94
C GLY A 29 23.67 15.96 -41.06
N LYS A 30 23.23 16.90 -41.87
CA LYS A 30 24.05 17.45 -42.95
C LYS A 30 23.84 18.96 -43.09
N LEU A 31 24.93 19.69 -43.05
CA LEU A 31 24.98 21.10 -43.40
C LEU A 31 25.34 21.24 -44.89
N ASP A 32 24.71 22.19 -45.53
CA ASP A 32 25.03 22.61 -46.87
C ASP A 32 25.78 23.95 -46.81
N ILE A 33 26.77 24.11 -47.70
CA ILE A 33 27.56 25.32 -47.79
C ILE A 33 27.67 25.79 -49.24
N VAL A 34 27.38 27.04 -49.47
CA VAL A 34 27.54 27.67 -50.79
C VAL A 34 28.47 28.86 -50.64
N ASP A 35 29.60 28.84 -51.35
CA ASP A 35 30.51 29.97 -51.42
C ASP A 35 30.83 30.29 -52.91
N ILE A 36 30.92 31.60 -53.18
CA ILE A 36 31.24 32.10 -54.56
C ILE A 36 32.72 31.91 -54.84
N ASP A 37 33.55 31.88 -53.80
CA ASP A 37 35.00 31.78 -53.94
C ASP A 37 35.42 30.32 -54.21
N THR A 38 36.20 30.12 -55.21
CA THR A 38 36.57 28.79 -55.70
C THR A 38 37.37 28.01 -54.67
N GLY A 39 36.83 26.86 -54.24
CA GLY A 39 37.48 25.95 -53.30
C GLY A 39 37.22 26.20 -51.82
N GLU A 40 36.34 27.18 -51.44
CA GLU A 40 36.00 27.54 -50.06
C GLU A 40 34.66 26.97 -49.60
N GLY A 41 33.82 26.44 -50.51
CA GLY A 41 32.52 25.82 -50.21
C GLY A 41 32.64 24.43 -49.56
N SER A 42 33.36 24.33 -48.43
CA SER A 42 33.49 23.10 -47.65
C SER A 42 33.83 23.39 -46.19
N PHE A 43 33.58 22.43 -45.29
CA PHE A 43 33.89 22.55 -43.87
C PHE A 43 35.30 22.08 -43.54
N VAL A 44 35.83 22.56 -42.40
CA VAL A 44 37.02 21.99 -41.77
C VAL A 44 36.57 20.67 -41.12
N SER A 45 37.13 19.55 -41.58
CA SER A 45 36.72 18.25 -41.03
C SER A 45 37.32 18.00 -39.65
N HIS A 46 36.49 17.44 -38.75
CA HIS A 46 36.83 16.99 -37.42
C HIS A 46 36.29 15.57 -37.18
N GLY A 47 37.02 14.74 -36.41
CA GLY A 47 36.70 13.33 -36.23
C GLY A 47 37.23 12.43 -37.34
N PHE A 48 36.72 11.21 -37.48
CA PHE A 48 37.15 10.16 -38.41
C PHE A 48 38.65 9.78 -38.27
N ASN A 49 39.57 10.60 -38.54
CA ASN A 49 41.02 10.45 -38.34
C ASN A 49 41.63 11.71 -37.69
N LYS A 50 40.81 12.60 -37.15
CA LYS A 50 41.19 13.85 -36.51
C LYS A 50 40.46 13.94 -35.16
N THR A 51 40.85 14.94 -34.35
CA THR A 51 40.16 15.21 -33.08
C THR A 51 38.74 15.71 -33.35
N ALA A 52 37.72 15.05 -32.74
CA ALA A 52 36.34 15.51 -32.78
C ALA A 52 36.17 16.84 -32.00
N LEU A 53 35.19 17.63 -32.39
CA LEU A 53 34.81 18.84 -31.67
C LEU A 53 34.12 18.45 -30.35
N GLN A 54 34.58 19.02 -29.23
CA GLN A 54 34.01 18.73 -27.95
C GLN A 54 32.87 19.68 -27.63
N GLY A 55 31.71 19.10 -27.25
CA GLY A 55 30.61 19.78 -26.66
C GLY A 55 30.69 19.71 -25.13
N HIS A 56 29.61 20.09 -24.46
CA HIS A 56 29.50 19.99 -23.02
C HIS A 56 29.18 18.56 -22.57
N TYR A 57 28.30 17.87 -23.27
CA TYR A 57 27.85 16.53 -22.98
C TYR A 57 28.36 15.47 -23.95
N GLY A 58 28.73 15.86 -25.14
CA GLY A 58 29.18 14.93 -26.15
C GLY A 58 30.25 15.50 -27.07
N LYS A 59 30.46 14.83 -28.20
CA LYS A 59 31.41 15.20 -29.24
C LYS A 59 30.77 15.17 -30.60
N LEU A 60 31.20 16.05 -31.49
CA LEU A 60 30.72 16.13 -32.85
C LEU A 60 31.85 15.88 -33.86
N GLU A 61 31.61 15.00 -34.78
CA GLU A 61 32.43 14.79 -35.96
C GLU A 61 31.75 15.45 -37.18
N ILE A 62 32.51 16.10 -38.02
CA ILE A 62 32.01 16.70 -39.26
C ILE A 62 32.99 16.42 -40.41
N SER A 63 32.46 16.00 -41.54
CA SER A 63 33.22 15.81 -42.80
C SER A 63 33.25 17.08 -43.63
N GLN A 64 34.12 17.11 -44.68
CA GLN A 64 34.25 18.27 -45.57
C GLN A 64 32.96 18.59 -46.32
N ASP A 65 32.11 17.59 -46.58
CA ASP A 65 30.82 17.74 -47.28
C ASP A 65 29.68 18.22 -46.38
N GLY A 66 29.98 18.50 -45.10
CA GLY A 66 29.01 18.96 -44.12
C GLY A 66 28.22 17.84 -43.41
N SER A 67 28.43 16.57 -43.73
CA SER A 67 27.84 15.47 -43.00
C SER A 67 28.42 15.43 -41.58
N TRP A 68 27.55 15.45 -40.55
CA TRP A 68 27.98 15.46 -39.16
C TRP A 68 27.33 14.33 -38.36
N SER A 69 28.03 13.91 -37.31
CA SER A 69 27.58 12.95 -36.34
C SER A 69 27.94 13.42 -34.93
N TYR A 70 26.97 13.48 -34.06
CA TYR A 70 27.15 13.75 -32.64
C TYR A 70 27.03 12.46 -31.85
N SER A 71 27.86 12.28 -30.83
CA SER A 71 27.74 11.17 -29.85
C SER A 71 27.97 11.65 -28.42
N ALA A 72 27.15 11.12 -27.50
CA ALA A 72 27.27 11.33 -26.06
C ALA A 72 27.12 9.98 -25.32
N ASP A 73 27.89 9.82 -24.26
CA ASP A 73 27.78 8.65 -23.37
C ASP A 73 26.51 8.79 -22.53
N ASN A 74 25.56 7.86 -22.68
CA ASN A 74 24.30 7.84 -21.95
C ASN A 74 24.46 7.62 -20.44
N SER A 75 25.59 7.07 -19.98
CA SER A 75 25.84 6.83 -18.55
C SER A 75 26.26 8.08 -17.75
N GLN A 76 26.37 9.23 -18.40
CA GLN A 76 26.70 10.47 -17.71
C GLN A 76 25.59 10.85 -16.71
N THR A 77 25.97 11.14 -15.47
CA THR A 77 25.01 11.55 -14.42
C THR A 77 24.14 12.74 -14.84
N ALA A 78 24.71 13.70 -15.58
CA ALA A 78 23.94 14.85 -16.05
C ALA A 78 22.83 14.47 -17.05
N ILE A 79 23.04 13.42 -17.84
CA ILE A 79 22.03 12.88 -18.78
C ILE A 79 21.04 12.04 -18.02
N GLN A 80 21.51 11.05 -17.24
CA GLN A 80 20.67 10.14 -16.47
C GLN A 80 19.81 10.83 -15.37
N SER A 81 20.14 12.04 -14.99
CA SER A 81 19.34 12.79 -14.02
C SER A 81 18.21 13.61 -14.62
N LEU A 82 17.93 13.45 -15.90
CA LEU A 82 16.87 14.15 -16.61
C LEU A 82 15.56 13.37 -16.50
N GLY A 83 14.62 13.87 -15.74
CA GLY A 83 13.27 13.32 -15.73
C GLY A 83 12.49 13.62 -17.04
N GLU A 84 11.32 12.99 -17.19
CA GLU A 84 10.46 13.21 -18.34
C GLU A 84 10.12 14.69 -18.53
N GLY A 85 10.38 15.21 -19.70
CA GLY A 85 10.15 16.61 -20.07
C GLY A 85 11.30 17.56 -19.76
N GLU A 86 12.34 17.10 -19.05
CA GLU A 86 13.58 17.85 -18.88
C GLU A 86 14.51 17.66 -20.08
N GLN A 87 15.42 18.59 -20.30
CA GLN A 87 16.33 18.53 -21.44
C GLN A 87 17.65 19.24 -21.18
N LEU A 88 18.71 18.74 -21.84
CA LEU A 88 20.00 19.39 -21.97
C LEU A 88 20.21 19.79 -23.42
N THR A 89 20.96 20.85 -23.62
CA THR A 89 21.33 21.31 -24.97
C THR A 89 22.84 21.41 -25.09
N ASP A 90 23.39 20.82 -26.14
CA ASP A 90 24.78 20.95 -26.51
C ASP A 90 24.87 21.79 -27.79
N THR A 91 25.68 22.83 -27.76
CA THR A 91 25.90 23.71 -28.90
C THR A 91 27.36 23.66 -29.32
N ILE A 92 27.59 23.13 -30.50
CA ILE A 92 28.95 22.90 -31.00
C ILE A 92 29.20 23.71 -32.29
N LYS A 93 30.22 24.51 -32.22
CA LYS A 93 30.58 25.41 -33.32
C LYS A 93 31.45 24.69 -34.37
N VAL A 94 30.93 24.61 -35.57
CA VAL A 94 31.65 24.11 -36.75
C VAL A 94 32.19 25.28 -37.58
N THR A 95 33.23 25.06 -38.41
CA THR A 95 33.88 26.13 -39.16
C THR A 95 34.08 25.70 -40.62
N SER A 96 33.77 26.59 -41.53
CA SER A 96 34.07 26.45 -42.94
C SER A 96 35.53 26.75 -43.25
N LYS A 97 35.98 26.43 -44.42
CA LYS A 97 37.38 26.69 -44.84
C LYS A 97 37.76 28.18 -44.87
N ASP A 98 36.82 29.07 -45.14
CA ASP A 98 37.04 30.52 -45.11
C ASP A 98 37.04 31.10 -43.69
N GLY A 99 36.78 30.27 -42.66
CA GLY A 99 36.71 30.67 -41.24
C GLY A 99 35.32 31.08 -40.75
N THR A 100 34.28 31.01 -41.57
CA THR A 100 32.89 31.28 -41.12
C THR A 100 32.43 30.16 -40.22
N THR A 101 31.85 30.55 -39.09
CA THR A 101 31.35 29.60 -38.07
C THR A 101 29.85 29.43 -38.14
N HIS A 102 29.38 28.23 -37.78
CA HIS A 102 27.97 27.88 -37.67
C HIS A 102 27.77 26.98 -36.45
N ASP A 103 26.64 27.09 -35.76
CA ASP A 103 26.35 26.30 -34.61
C ASP A 103 25.48 25.07 -34.96
N VAL A 104 25.90 23.89 -34.51
CA VAL A 104 25.10 22.67 -34.50
C VAL A 104 24.57 22.50 -33.09
N VAL A 105 23.24 22.41 -32.96
CA VAL A 105 22.54 22.33 -31.66
C VAL A 105 21.93 20.94 -31.48
N VAL A 106 22.31 20.22 -30.44
CA VAL A 106 21.77 18.91 -30.14
C VAL A 106 21.06 18.97 -28.78
N THR A 107 19.79 18.58 -28.78
CA THR A 107 18.95 18.49 -27.59
C THR A 107 18.89 17.04 -27.11
N ILE A 108 19.20 16.80 -25.84
CA ILE A 108 19.06 15.52 -25.15
C ILE A 108 17.85 15.65 -24.25
N ASN A 109 16.81 14.86 -24.48
CA ASN A 109 15.58 14.84 -23.71
C ASN A 109 15.64 13.72 -22.69
N GLY A 110 15.14 13.99 -21.48
CA GLY A 110 15.03 13.04 -20.42
C GLY A 110 13.89 12.02 -20.61
N THR A 111 14.00 10.94 -19.88
CA THR A 111 12.93 9.95 -19.65
C THR A 111 12.74 9.77 -18.15
N ASN A 112 11.59 9.25 -17.75
CA ASN A 112 11.42 8.91 -16.36
C ASN A 112 12.11 7.58 -16.03
N ASP A 113 13.08 7.60 -15.14
CA ASP A 113 13.58 6.42 -14.46
C ASP A 113 12.65 6.06 -13.29
N LYS A 114 12.46 4.77 -13.04
CA LYS A 114 11.59 4.33 -11.93
C LYS A 114 12.31 4.42 -10.60
N ALA A 115 11.65 5.03 -9.64
CA ALA A 115 12.12 5.03 -8.26
C ALA A 115 12.30 3.60 -7.71
N VAL A 116 13.33 3.40 -6.91
CA VAL A 116 13.53 2.18 -6.14
C VAL A 116 13.06 2.44 -4.70
N ILE A 117 11.98 1.77 -4.32
CA ILE A 117 11.35 1.92 -3.00
C ILE A 117 11.66 0.70 -2.15
N GLY A 118 12.09 0.93 -0.90
CA GLY A 118 12.40 -0.10 0.10
C GLY A 118 11.92 0.32 1.49
N GLY A 119 12.47 -0.33 2.53
CA GLY A 119 12.13 -0.02 3.92
C GLY A 119 11.03 -0.89 4.50
N SER A 120 10.34 -0.39 5.54
CA SER A 120 9.27 -1.12 6.25
C SER A 120 7.93 -0.87 5.58
N SER A 121 7.38 -1.90 4.95
CA SER A 121 6.10 -1.87 4.23
C SER A 121 5.00 -2.70 4.92
N THR A 122 5.19 -3.09 6.18
CA THR A 122 4.21 -3.85 6.96
C THR A 122 4.04 -3.28 8.35
N GLY A 123 2.83 -3.38 8.89
CA GLY A 123 2.51 -3.02 10.25
C GLY A 123 1.40 -3.90 10.82
N ALA A 124 1.16 -3.80 12.11
CA ALA A 124 0.08 -4.48 12.78
C ALA A 124 -0.59 -3.55 13.80
N VAL A 125 -1.90 -3.66 13.91
CA VAL A 125 -2.73 -3.00 14.90
C VAL A 125 -3.65 -4.03 15.55
N THR A 126 -4.23 -3.69 16.68
CA THR A 126 -5.19 -4.54 17.39
C THR A 126 -6.36 -3.65 17.79
N GLU A 127 -7.57 -4.01 17.41
CA GLU A 127 -8.75 -3.26 17.81
C GLU A 127 -8.83 -3.12 19.34
N GLU A 128 -9.55 -2.13 19.82
CA GLU A 128 -9.75 -1.80 21.24
C GLU A 128 -8.46 -1.45 22.01
N SER A 129 -7.25 -1.83 21.54
CA SER A 129 -6.03 -1.74 22.36
C SER A 129 -4.85 -1.05 21.69
N GLN A 130 -4.53 -1.35 20.44
CA GLN A 130 -3.43 -0.75 19.68
C GLN A 130 -3.93 -0.24 18.34
N LEU A 131 -4.46 0.97 18.32
CA LEU A 131 -5.13 1.54 17.15
C LEU A 131 -4.18 2.20 16.16
N GLN A 132 -2.88 2.25 16.45
CA GLN A 132 -1.89 2.90 15.60
C GLN A 132 -0.65 2.04 15.41
N THR A 133 -0.07 2.11 14.21
CA THR A 133 1.25 1.55 13.88
C THR A 133 2.00 2.48 12.94
N SER A 134 3.31 2.32 12.81
CA SER A 134 4.14 3.19 11.99
C SER A 134 5.34 2.47 11.41
N GLY A 135 5.94 3.07 10.38
CA GLY A 135 7.15 2.58 9.75
C GLY A 135 7.82 3.65 8.91
N SER A 136 8.81 3.23 8.14
CA SER A 136 9.54 4.13 7.25
C SER A 136 9.90 3.42 5.95
N LEU A 137 9.52 4.00 4.83
CA LEU A 137 10.00 3.64 3.52
C LEU A 137 11.26 4.43 3.18
N THR A 138 12.04 3.88 2.28
CA THR A 138 13.16 4.56 1.62
C THR A 138 12.86 4.66 0.14
N VAL A 139 13.34 5.71 -0.51
CA VAL A 139 13.20 5.89 -1.95
C VAL A 139 14.50 6.44 -2.51
N THR A 140 14.95 5.88 -3.62
CA THR A 140 16.04 6.40 -4.44
C THR A 140 15.56 6.53 -5.87
N ASP A 141 15.99 7.58 -6.52
CA ASP A 141 15.66 7.87 -7.89
C ASP A 141 16.86 8.47 -8.59
N VAL A 142 17.08 8.14 -9.86
CA VAL A 142 18.19 8.69 -10.65
C VAL A 142 17.81 10.08 -11.14
N ASP A 143 16.51 10.29 -11.40
CA ASP A 143 15.99 11.59 -11.84
C ASP A 143 16.11 12.65 -10.75
N ALA A 144 16.63 13.80 -11.12
CA ALA A 144 16.86 14.88 -10.18
C ALA A 144 15.57 15.34 -9.50
N GLY A 145 15.58 15.35 -8.17
CA GLY A 145 14.46 15.83 -7.38
C GLY A 145 13.28 14.88 -7.24
N GLN A 146 13.38 13.60 -7.70
CA GLN A 146 12.28 12.63 -7.62
C GLN A 146 12.41 11.62 -6.48
N ALA A 147 13.53 11.58 -5.78
CA ALA A 147 13.79 10.67 -4.65
C ALA A 147 13.00 11.06 -3.39
N HIS A 148 11.68 11.19 -3.47
CA HIS A 148 10.80 11.53 -2.33
C HIS A 148 9.38 11.02 -2.54
N PHE A 149 8.55 11.06 -1.50
CA PHE A 149 7.11 10.81 -1.55
C PHE A 149 6.34 12.14 -1.47
N SER A 150 5.07 12.16 -1.84
CA SER A 150 4.18 13.28 -1.54
C SER A 150 3.62 13.13 -0.12
N ASN A 151 3.60 14.23 0.66
CA ASN A 151 2.85 14.24 1.92
C ASN A 151 1.37 14.03 1.61
N THR A 152 0.77 12.98 2.14
CA THR A 152 -0.62 12.66 1.85
C THR A 152 -1.24 11.77 2.93
N ASP A 153 -2.54 11.92 3.07
CA ASP A 153 -3.40 11.02 3.82
C ASP A 153 -4.13 10.13 2.81
N ILE A 154 -4.01 8.83 2.98
CA ILE A 154 -4.60 7.84 2.08
C ILE A 154 -5.59 7.01 2.88
N ALA A 155 -6.88 7.09 2.53
CA ALA A 155 -7.89 6.24 3.11
C ALA A 155 -7.68 4.78 2.66
N GLY A 156 -7.53 3.90 3.62
CA GLY A 156 -7.62 2.45 3.44
C GLY A 156 -9.06 1.95 3.57
N THR A 157 -9.24 0.66 3.65
CA THR A 157 -10.56 0.04 3.88
C THR A 157 -10.91 -0.04 5.35
N LEU A 158 -9.92 -0.09 6.24
CA LEU A 158 -10.08 -0.27 7.68
C LEU A 158 -9.53 0.90 8.51
N GLY A 159 -8.85 1.88 7.87
CA GLY A 159 -8.26 3.01 8.54
C GLY A 159 -7.63 4.01 7.57
N THR A 160 -6.73 4.85 8.06
CA THR A 160 -6.06 5.89 7.26
C THR A 160 -4.55 5.82 7.42
N LEU A 161 -3.84 5.87 6.31
CA LEU A 161 -2.38 5.98 6.27
C LEU A 161 -1.98 7.44 6.06
N HIS A 162 -1.06 7.93 6.87
CA HIS A 162 -0.43 9.25 6.76
C HIS A 162 1.02 9.05 6.31
N LEU A 163 1.37 9.54 5.12
CA LEU A 163 2.71 9.41 4.56
C LEU A 163 3.38 10.79 4.45
N THR A 164 4.61 10.89 4.91
CA THR A 164 5.44 12.09 4.76
C THR A 164 6.31 12.01 3.50
N ASN A 165 6.81 13.14 3.03
CA ASN A 165 7.72 13.17 1.88
C ASN A 165 9.05 12.42 2.12
N SER A 166 9.47 12.28 3.37
CA SER A 166 10.66 11.49 3.76
C SER A 166 10.42 9.98 3.81
N GLY A 167 9.18 9.51 3.59
CA GLY A 167 8.80 8.10 3.64
C GLY A 167 8.40 7.59 5.02
N THR A 168 8.40 8.43 6.06
CA THR A 168 7.82 8.03 7.34
C THR A 168 6.31 7.92 7.21
N TRP A 169 5.74 6.83 7.68
CA TRP A 169 4.30 6.63 7.65
C TRP A 169 3.76 6.22 9.01
N THR A 170 2.52 6.61 9.26
CA THR A 170 1.70 6.14 10.37
C THR A 170 0.36 5.66 9.84
N TYR A 171 -0.21 4.68 10.48
CA TYR A 171 -1.54 4.16 10.16
C TYR A 171 -2.42 4.23 11.39
N ASP A 172 -3.59 4.82 11.24
CA ASP A 172 -4.64 4.94 12.25
C ASP A 172 -5.81 4.03 11.88
N LEU A 173 -6.08 3.03 12.71
CA LEU A 173 -7.22 2.12 12.56
C LEU A 173 -8.52 2.87 12.85
N ASP A 174 -9.53 2.72 12.00
CA ASP A 174 -10.91 3.11 12.33
C ASP A 174 -11.57 2.04 13.20
N ASN A 175 -11.44 2.20 14.51
CA ASN A 175 -12.05 1.26 15.48
C ASN A 175 -13.59 1.28 15.48
N THR A 176 -14.24 2.18 14.72
CA THR A 176 -15.71 2.18 14.57
C THR A 176 -16.16 1.44 13.32
N ASN A 177 -15.23 0.98 12.49
CA ASN A 177 -15.53 0.24 11.27
C ASN A 177 -16.18 -1.11 11.60
N PRO A 178 -17.38 -1.42 11.07
CA PRO A 178 -18.08 -2.67 11.39
C PRO A 178 -17.29 -3.94 11.03
N THR A 179 -16.40 -3.88 10.02
CA THR A 179 -15.54 -5.02 9.67
C THR A 179 -14.46 -5.24 10.73
N VAL A 180 -13.96 -4.17 11.31
CA VAL A 180 -13.00 -4.24 12.43
C VAL A 180 -13.68 -4.81 13.66
N GLN A 181 -14.80 -4.24 14.08
CA GLN A 181 -15.56 -4.67 15.24
C GLN A 181 -16.12 -6.11 15.15
N ALA A 182 -16.21 -6.67 13.97
CA ALA A 182 -16.65 -8.05 13.76
C ALA A 182 -15.51 -9.09 13.85
N LEU A 183 -14.31 -8.66 14.22
CA LEU A 183 -13.12 -9.51 14.34
C LEU A 183 -13.01 -10.09 15.76
N GLY A 184 -13.49 -11.28 15.99
CA GLY A 184 -13.31 -11.96 17.25
C GLY A 184 -11.84 -12.33 17.54
N LYS A 185 -11.57 -12.73 18.76
CA LYS A 185 -10.23 -13.10 19.24
C LYS A 185 -9.53 -14.12 18.35
N GLY A 186 -8.36 -13.74 17.85
CA GLY A 186 -7.51 -14.60 17.01
C GLY A 186 -7.88 -14.59 15.53
N THR A 187 -8.88 -13.82 15.14
CA THR A 187 -9.16 -13.51 13.73
C THR A 187 -8.39 -12.27 13.28
N THR A 188 -8.18 -12.12 11.98
CA THR A 188 -7.45 -10.99 11.42
C THR A 188 -8.09 -10.49 10.13
N ALA A 189 -7.95 -9.20 9.88
CA ALA A 189 -8.19 -8.58 8.58
C ALA A 189 -6.92 -7.90 8.07
N THR A 190 -6.89 -7.58 6.79
CA THR A 190 -5.73 -6.93 6.17
C THR A 190 -6.19 -5.68 5.42
N ASP A 191 -5.51 -4.56 5.68
CA ASP A 191 -5.64 -3.35 4.88
C ASP A 191 -4.39 -3.19 4.02
N THR A 192 -4.56 -3.02 2.71
CA THR A 192 -3.47 -2.85 1.75
C THR A 192 -3.59 -1.51 1.06
N ILE A 193 -2.62 -0.64 1.29
CA ILE A 193 -2.65 0.74 0.83
C ILE A 193 -1.51 0.96 -0.15
N THR A 194 -1.85 1.49 -1.33
CA THR A 194 -0.85 1.83 -2.34
C THR A 194 -0.41 3.28 -2.18
N VAL A 195 0.88 3.47 -2.03
CA VAL A 195 1.57 4.76 -2.00
C VAL A 195 2.38 4.96 -3.27
N HIS A 196 2.75 6.18 -3.60
CA HIS A 196 3.53 6.50 -4.79
C HIS A 196 4.70 7.42 -4.45
N SER A 197 5.85 7.17 -5.08
CA SER A 197 6.95 8.13 -5.14
C SER A 197 6.61 9.34 -6.02
N ALA A 198 7.48 10.33 -6.04
CA ALA A 198 7.27 11.56 -6.81
C ALA A 198 7.13 11.29 -8.31
N ASP A 199 7.85 10.32 -8.85
CA ASP A 199 7.76 9.85 -10.24
C ASP A 199 6.50 9.02 -10.55
N GLY A 200 5.67 8.72 -9.54
CA GLY A 200 4.48 7.90 -9.66
C GLY A 200 4.71 6.39 -9.52
N THR A 201 5.92 5.93 -9.17
CA THR A 201 6.19 4.51 -8.92
C THR A 201 5.39 4.02 -7.71
N PRO A 202 4.53 2.98 -7.89
CA PRO A 202 3.67 2.48 -6.81
C PRO A 202 4.42 1.55 -5.86
N HIS A 203 4.02 1.59 -4.58
CA HIS A 203 4.45 0.64 -3.56
C HIS A 203 3.30 0.34 -2.60
N GLN A 204 3.25 -0.88 -2.05
CA GLN A 204 2.17 -1.31 -1.15
C GLN A 204 2.65 -1.36 0.29
N ILE A 205 1.84 -0.81 1.19
CA ILE A 205 1.95 -0.99 2.64
C ILE A 205 0.79 -1.88 3.08
N THR A 206 1.11 -2.92 3.84
CA THR A 206 0.15 -3.92 4.31
C THR A 206 0.04 -3.86 5.83
N ILE A 207 -1.16 -3.62 6.33
CA ILE A 207 -1.46 -3.55 7.76
C ILE A 207 -2.31 -4.76 8.15
N THR A 208 -1.86 -5.51 9.14
CA THR A 208 -2.65 -6.59 9.76
C THR A 208 -3.45 -6.00 10.92
N VAL A 209 -4.75 -6.17 10.89
CA VAL A 209 -5.66 -5.83 11.99
C VAL A 209 -6.00 -7.11 12.75
N ASN A 210 -5.66 -7.15 14.02
CA ASN A 210 -5.97 -8.28 14.91
C ASN A 210 -7.26 -8.00 15.67
N GLY A 211 -8.15 -9.00 15.69
CA GLY A 211 -9.37 -8.97 16.47
C GLY A 211 -9.15 -9.25 17.95
N THR A 212 -10.02 -8.70 18.78
CA THR A 212 -10.17 -9.03 20.20
C THR A 212 -11.58 -9.54 20.44
N ASN A 213 -11.83 -10.11 21.61
CA ASN A 213 -13.17 -10.56 21.96
C ASN A 213 -14.00 -9.39 22.49
N ASP A 214 -15.09 -9.10 21.84
CA ASP A 214 -16.17 -8.30 22.38
C ASP A 214 -17.09 -9.18 23.25
N LYS A 215 -17.66 -8.61 24.30
CA LYS A 215 -18.52 -9.40 25.18
C LYS A 215 -19.94 -9.48 24.63
N ALA A 216 -20.48 -10.70 24.60
CA ALA A 216 -21.88 -10.93 24.27
C ALA A 216 -22.83 -10.17 25.23
N ILE A 217 -23.90 -9.65 24.67
CA ILE A 217 -25.02 -9.10 25.46
C ILE A 217 -26.11 -10.16 25.53
N ILE A 218 -26.33 -10.66 26.73
CA ILE A 218 -27.34 -11.73 27.03
C ILE A 218 -28.54 -11.13 27.71
N GLY A 219 -29.74 -11.44 27.23
CA GLY A 219 -31.01 -11.03 27.77
C GLY A 219 -32.04 -12.16 27.74
N GLY A 220 -33.32 -11.81 27.84
CA GLY A 220 -34.42 -12.78 27.79
C GLY A 220 -34.89 -13.28 29.12
N THR A 221 -35.55 -14.47 29.17
CA THR A 221 -36.09 -15.07 30.37
C THR A 221 -35.04 -15.88 31.11
N ASN A 222 -34.58 -15.37 32.24
CA ASN A 222 -33.54 -15.97 33.08
C ASN A 222 -34.03 -16.48 34.44
N SER A 223 -35.34 -16.70 34.56
CA SER A 223 -35.94 -17.25 35.79
C SER A 223 -37.09 -18.16 35.49
N GLY A 224 -37.32 -19.15 36.36
CA GLY A 224 -38.42 -20.08 36.28
C GLY A 224 -38.84 -20.56 37.68
N ALA A 225 -39.99 -21.22 37.72
CA ALA A 225 -40.46 -21.85 38.96
C ALA A 225 -40.91 -23.29 38.68
N VAL A 226 -40.64 -24.15 39.64
CA VAL A 226 -41.09 -25.55 39.65
C VAL A 226 -41.72 -25.85 41.01
N THR A 227 -42.48 -26.92 41.10
CA THR A 227 -43.14 -27.34 42.35
C THR A 227 -42.97 -28.85 42.47
N GLU A 228 -42.41 -29.32 43.59
CA GLU A 228 -42.26 -30.73 43.85
C GLU A 228 -43.63 -31.45 43.71
N GLU A 229 -43.58 -32.71 43.28
CA GLU A 229 -44.73 -33.61 43.07
C GLU A 229 -45.75 -33.13 42.00
N SER A 230 -45.71 -31.86 41.50
CA SER A 230 -46.80 -31.32 40.66
C SER A 230 -46.30 -30.64 39.37
N GLN A 231 -45.28 -29.80 39.40
CA GLN A 231 -44.71 -29.13 38.26
C GLN A 231 -43.20 -29.31 38.27
N LEU A 232 -42.75 -30.40 37.68
CA LEU A 232 -41.34 -30.79 37.71
C LEU A 232 -40.48 -30.14 36.63
N GLN A 233 -41.09 -29.39 35.70
CA GLN A 233 -40.39 -28.76 34.60
C GLN A 233 -40.78 -27.29 34.44
N THR A 234 -39.83 -26.45 34.05
CA THR A 234 -40.04 -25.07 33.59
C THR A 234 -39.12 -24.75 32.41
N SER A 235 -39.43 -23.72 31.68
CA SER A 235 -38.65 -23.35 30.48
C SER A 235 -38.65 -21.84 30.23
N GLY A 236 -37.71 -21.39 29.43
CA GLY A 236 -37.62 -20.01 28.96
C GLY A 236 -36.74 -19.87 27.72
N THR A 237 -36.48 -18.63 27.35
CA THR A 237 -35.61 -18.34 26.21
C THR A 237 -34.73 -17.17 26.59
N LEU A 238 -33.42 -17.35 26.50
CA LEU A 238 -32.43 -16.30 26.49
C LEU A 238 -32.23 -15.74 25.06
N THR A 239 -31.82 -14.52 24.96
CA THR A 239 -31.35 -13.89 23.73
C THR A 239 -29.88 -13.55 23.89
N VAL A 240 -29.13 -13.61 22.79
CA VAL A 240 -27.72 -13.23 22.77
C VAL A 240 -27.45 -12.41 21.52
N THR A 241 -26.73 -11.34 21.67
CA THR A 241 -26.17 -10.55 20.57
C THR A 241 -24.69 -10.38 20.83
N ASP A 242 -23.92 -10.47 19.76
CA ASP A 242 -22.49 -10.32 19.77
C ASP A 242 -22.08 -9.59 18.49
N VAL A 243 -21.09 -8.70 18.57
CA VAL A 243 -20.56 -8.00 17.40
C VAL A 243 -19.55 -8.88 16.66
N ASP A 244 -18.90 -9.81 17.40
CA ASP A 244 -17.97 -10.76 16.81
C ASP A 244 -18.68 -11.75 15.89
N THR A 245 -18.13 -11.91 14.69
CA THR A 245 -18.75 -12.77 13.68
C THR A 245 -18.82 -14.22 14.16
N GLY A 246 -20.06 -14.73 14.26
CA GLY A 246 -20.31 -16.13 14.59
C GLY A 246 -20.39 -16.44 16.07
N GLU A 247 -20.36 -15.44 16.97
CA GLU A 247 -20.37 -15.67 18.43
C GLU A 247 -21.74 -15.41 19.09
N ALA A 248 -22.73 -14.89 18.35
CA ALA A 248 -24.08 -14.63 18.84
C ALA A 248 -24.92 -15.91 19.03
N HIS A 249 -24.43 -16.89 19.80
CA HIS A 249 -25.12 -18.14 20.09
C HIS A 249 -24.68 -18.73 21.43
N PHE A 250 -25.38 -19.77 21.92
CA PHE A 250 -25.00 -20.60 23.05
C PHE A 250 -24.48 -21.96 22.56
N SER A 251 -23.81 -22.72 23.41
CA SER A 251 -23.51 -24.13 23.16
C SER A 251 -24.67 -24.99 23.62
N ASN A 252 -25.10 -25.98 22.83
CA ASN A 252 -26.03 -27.01 23.27
C ASN A 252 -25.38 -27.78 24.44
N THR A 253 -25.97 -27.74 25.60
CA THR A 253 -25.42 -28.39 26.79
C THR A 253 -26.47 -28.72 27.83
N ASP A 254 -26.20 -29.76 28.58
CA ASP A 254 -26.88 -30.10 29.80
C ASP A 254 -26.01 -29.69 30.99
N ILE A 255 -26.55 -28.88 31.87
CA ILE A 255 -25.85 -28.33 33.03
C ILE A 255 -26.53 -28.84 34.29
N ALA A 256 -25.82 -29.65 35.06
CA ALA A 256 -26.31 -30.10 36.36
C ALA A 256 -26.35 -28.90 37.35
N GLY A 257 -27.53 -28.61 37.88
CA GLY A 257 -27.72 -27.74 39.00
C GLY A 257 -27.62 -28.49 40.34
N THR A 258 -27.98 -27.83 41.42
CA THR A 258 -28.01 -28.44 42.74
C THR A 258 -29.31 -29.23 43.00
N LEU A 259 -30.41 -28.82 42.35
CA LEU A 259 -31.73 -29.39 42.54
C LEU A 259 -32.31 -30.06 41.30
N GLY A 260 -31.65 -29.96 40.17
CA GLY A 260 -32.10 -30.52 38.89
C GLY A 260 -31.10 -30.31 37.76
N THR A 261 -31.56 -30.39 36.52
CA THR A 261 -30.73 -30.23 35.33
C THR A 261 -31.31 -29.22 34.39
N LEU A 262 -30.49 -28.30 33.91
CA LEU A 262 -30.83 -27.35 32.85
C LEU A 262 -30.33 -27.89 31.51
N HIS A 263 -31.21 -27.87 30.51
CA HIS A 263 -30.93 -28.19 29.10
C HIS A 263 -30.97 -26.90 28.29
N LEU A 264 -29.86 -26.47 27.73
CA LEU A 264 -29.74 -25.25 26.92
C LEU A 264 -29.44 -25.59 25.47
N THR A 265 -30.16 -24.96 24.56
CA THR A 265 -29.92 -25.07 23.10
C THR A 265 -29.11 -23.88 22.59
N ASP A 266 -28.53 -24.03 21.40
CA ASP A 266 -27.72 -23.00 20.77
C ASP A 266 -28.47 -21.68 20.46
N ASN A 267 -29.79 -21.76 20.29
CA ASN A 267 -30.65 -20.59 20.08
C ASN A 267 -31.13 -19.93 21.38
N GLY A 268 -30.66 -20.41 22.56
CA GLY A 268 -30.99 -19.88 23.87
C GLY A 268 -32.27 -20.40 24.48
N THR A 269 -32.98 -21.34 23.84
CA THR A 269 -34.12 -22.01 24.49
C THR A 269 -33.60 -22.92 25.60
N TRP A 270 -34.14 -22.79 26.77
CA TRP A 270 -33.77 -23.64 27.90
C TRP A 270 -34.99 -24.32 28.54
N THR A 271 -34.75 -25.52 29.07
CA THR A 271 -35.67 -26.24 29.93
C THR A 271 -34.92 -26.67 31.18
N TYR A 272 -35.65 -26.69 32.30
CA TYR A 272 -35.12 -27.17 33.54
C TYR A 272 -36.00 -28.30 34.08
N ASP A 273 -35.38 -29.42 34.40
CA ASP A 273 -36.01 -30.60 35.00
C ASP A 273 -35.58 -30.71 36.46
N LEU A 274 -36.54 -30.59 37.35
CA LEU A 274 -36.32 -30.76 38.78
C LEU A 274 -36.05 -32.25 39.09
N ASP A 275 -35.01 -32.55 39.88
CA ASP A 275 -34.82 -33.87 40.43
C ASP A 275 -35.73 -34.04 41.68
N ASN A 276 -36.93 -34.56 41.44
CA ASN A 276 -37.91 -34.80 42.51
C ASN A 276 -37.46 -35.88 43.51
N THR A 277 -36.36 -36.58 43.30
CA THR A 277 -35.77 -37.51 44.26
C THR A 277 -34.66 -36.86 45.11
N ASN A 278 -34.32 -35.63 44.85
CA ASN A 278 -33.28 -34.92 45.57
C ASN A 278 -33.73 -34.70 47.05
N PRO A 279 -32.91 -35.10 48.02
CA PRO A 279 -33.29 -34.95 49.46
C PRO A 279 -33.53 -33.53 49.89
N GLN A 280 -32.93 -32.51 49.25
CA GLN A 280 -33.18 -31.12 49.61
C GLN A 280 -34.58 -30.66 49.13
N VAL A 281 -34.99 -31.17 47.94
CA VAL A 281 -36.33 -30.92 47.39
C VAL A 281 -37.38 -31.57 48.27
N GLN A 282 -37.21 -32.86 48.60
CA GLN A 282 -38.12 -33.64 49.43
C GLN A 282 -38.21 -33.14 50.88
N ALA A 283 -37.25 -32.34 51.31
CA ALA A 283 -37.28 -31.75 52.68
C ALA A 283 -38.05 -30.42 52.75
N LEU A 284 -38.57 -29.89 51.61
CA LEU A 284 -39.30 -28.62 51.55
C LEU A 284 -40.70 -28.80 52.15
N GLY A 285 -40.99 -28.12 53.28
CA GLY A 285 -42.33 -28.03 53.84
C GLY A 285 -43.24 -27.07 53.06
N LYS A 286 -44.53 -27.14 53.32
CA LYS A 286 -45.54 -26.27 52.70
C LYS A 286 -45.14 -24.80 52.75
N GLY A 287 -44.97 -24.16 51.61
CA GLY A 287 -44.64 -22.74 51.48
C GLY A 287 -43.15 -22.42 51.65
N ALA A 288 -42.30 -23.43 51.89
CA ALA A 288 -40.85 -23.25 51.79
C ALA A 288 -40.39 -23.25 50.32
N THR A 289 -39.32 -22.54 50.06
CA THR A 289 -38.68 -22.45 48.70
C THR A 289 -37.20 -22.75 48.82
N ALA A 290 -36.66 -23.34 47.74
CA ALA A 290 -35.23 -23.46 47.51
C ALA A 290 -34.91 -22.84 46.12
N THR A 291 -33.67 -22.46 45.93
CA THR A 291 -33.26 -21.80 44.70
C THR A 291 -32.08 -22.55 44.09
N ASP A 292 -32.17 -22.86 42.80
CA ASP A 292 -31.10 -23.37 42.01
C ASP A 292 -30.60 -22.25 41.05
N THR A 293 -29.32 -21.94 41.08
CA THR A 293 -28.72 -20.91 40.23
C THR A 293 -27.68 -21.54 39.32
N ILE A 294 -27.97 -21.50 38.04
CA ILE A 294 -27.18 -22.19 37.04
C ILE A 294 -26.50 -21.14 36.12
N THR A 295 -25.20 -21.24 35.97
CA THR A 295 -24.45 -20.38 35.06
C THR A 295 -24.37 -21.02 33.66
N VAL A 296 -24.82 -20.29 32.66
CA VAL A 296 -24.68 -20.61 31.25
C VAL A 296 -23.70 -19.63 30.58
N ASN A 297 -23.08 -20.01 29.48
CA ASN A 297 -22.15 -19.14 28.76
C ASN A 297 -22.56 -19.04 27.29
N SER A 298 -22.40 -17.83 26.71
CA SER A 298 -22.41 -17.64 25.26
C SER A 298 -21.18 -18.27 24.59
N ALA A 299 -21.12 -18.25 23.30
CA ALA A 299 -20.01 -18.81 22.52
C ALA A 299 -18.67 -18.17 22.85
N ASP A 300 -18.64 -16.85 23.07
CA ASP A 300 -17.47 -16.08 23.50
C ASP A 300 -17.05 -16.34 24.95
N GLY A 301 -17.86 -17.11 25.72
CA GLY A 301 -17.62 -17.42 27.13
C GLY A 301 -18.22 -16.41 28.12
N THR A 302 -19.02 -15.44 27.66
CA THR A 302 -19.70 -14.49 28.56
C THR A 302 -20.73 -15.21 29.43
N PRO A 303 -20.60 -15.14 30.78
CA PRO A 303 -21.49 -15.87 31.69
C PRO A 303 -22.81 -15.15 31.90
N HIS A 304 -23.87 -15.94 32.07
CA HIS A 304 -25.19 -15.48 32.46
C HIS A 304 -25.83 -16.46 33.44
N GLN A 305 -26.69 -15.97 34.38
CA GLN A 305 -27.31 -16.83 35.40
C GLN A 305 -28.79 -17.03 35.12
N ILE A 306 -29.23 -18.27 35.23
CA ILE A 306 -30.64 -18.67 35.26
C ILE A 306 -30.96 -19.11 36.68
N THR A 307 -32.05 -18.58 37.24
CA THR A 307 -32.51 -18.84 38.62
C THR A 307 -33.83 -19.57 38.59
N ILE A 308 -33.89 -20.74 39.24
CA ILE A 308 -35.09 -21.56 39.36
C ILE A 308 -35.49 -21.63 40.86
N THR A 309 -36.77 -21.36 41.11
CA THR A 309 -37.33 -21.38 42.50
C THR A 309 -38.36 -22.45 42.67
#